data_1cd04ea6b5fbaef5abde76220b08bc2c
#
_entry.id   1cd04ea6b5fbaef5abde76220b08bc2c
#
_cell.length_a   1.000
_cell.length_b   1.000
_cell.length_c   1.000
_cell.angle_alpha   90.00
_cell.angle_beta   90.00
_cell.angle_gamma   90.00
#
_symmetry.space_group_name_H-M   'P 1'
#
loop_
_entity.id
_entity.type
_entity.pdbx_description
1 polymer ?
#
loop_
_entity_poly.entity_id
_entity_poly.type
_entity_poly.pdbx_seq_one_letter_code
_entity_poly.pdbx_strand_id
1 'polypeptide(L)' 'MNATLIRKGTIVTTSNEYVGDVLLEQGKIAAIGEHLDMNADHVVDAEDKYVLPH' A
#
# COMPACT_ATOMS: atom_id res chain seq x y z
N MET A 1 -16.86 5.83 -3.16
CA MET A 1 -15.42 6.04 -3.40
C MET A 1 -14.71 4.71 -3.33
N ASN A 2 -13.76 4.50 -4.21
CA ASN A 2 -13.02 3.24 -4.25
C ASN A 2 -11.66 3.42 -3.58
N ALA A 3 -11.50 2.81 -2.43
CA ALA A 3 -10.24 2.80 -1.72
C ALA A 3 -9.79 1.36 -1.54
N THR A 4 -8.52 1.10 -1.77
CA THR A 4 -7.91 -0.21 -1.61
C THR A 4 -6.73 -0.08 -0.66
N LEU A 5 -6.73 -0.85 0.41
CA LEU A 5 -5.63 -0.90 1.35
C LEU A 5 -4.79 -2.14 1.07
N ILE A 6 -3.54 -1.93 0.70
CA ILE A 6 -2.57 -3.01 0.49
C ILE A 6 -1.75 -3.13 1.76
N ARG A 7 -1.80 -4.29 2.39
CA ARG A 7 -1.15 -4.51 3.69
C ARG A 7 0.08 -5.38 3.55
N LYS A 8 1.10 -5.07 4.33
CA LYS A 8 2.32 -5.86 4.47
C LYS A 8 3.06 -6.07 3.15
N GLY A 9 2.92 -5.11 2.24
CA GLY A 9 3.65 -5.18 0.98
C GLY A 9 5.07 -4.67 1.13
N THR A 10 6.00 -5.23 0.37
CA THR A 10 7.36 -4.69 0.30
C THR A 10 7.35 -3.56 -0.71
N ILE A 11 7.54 -2.34 -0.22
CA ILE A 11 7.50 -1.14 -1.04
C ILE A 11 8.92 -0.82 -1.51
N VAL A 12 9.12 -0.80 -2.81
CA VAL A 12 10.43 -0.54 -3.40
C VAL A 12 10.42 0.84 -4.03
N THR A 13 11.34 1.69 -3.58
CA THR A 13 11.55 3.01 -4.16
C THR A 13 12.95 3.09 -4.75
N THR A 14 13.29 4.20 -5.37
CA THR A 14 14.60 4.37 -5.98
C THR A 14 15.74 4.32 -4.95
N SER A 15 15.45 4.61 -3.70
CA SER A 15 16.50 4.69 -2.67
C SER A 15 16.30 3.72 -1.52
N ASN A 16 15.11 3.15 -1.35
CA ASN A 16 14.81 2.32 -0.18
C ASN A 16 13.84 1.19 -0.52
N GLU A 17 13.89 0.18 0.32
CA GLU A 17 12.95 -0.92 0.30
C GLU A 17 12.45 -1.11 1.74
N TYR A 18 11.14 -1.15 1.94
CA TYR A 18 10.58 -1.34 3.27
C TYR A 18 9.23 -2.03 3.19
N VAL A 19 8.83 -2.66 4.29
CA VAL A 19 7.54 -3.32 4.40
C VAL A 19 6.55 -2.35 5.04
N GLY A 20 5.40 -2.19 4.42
CA GLY A 20 4.39 -1.29 4.94
C GLY A 20 3.07 -1.43 4.22
N ASP A 21 2.15 -0.54 4.58
CA ASP A 21 0.81 -0.49 4.01
C ASP A 21 0.70 0.66 3.03
N VAL A 22 -0.09 0.46 1.99
CA VAL A 22 -0.35 1.49 0.98
C VAL A 22 -1.86 1.63 0.81
N LEU A 23 -2.35 2.85 0.91
CA LEU A 23 -3.74 3.16 0.60
C LEU A 23 -3.85 3.75 -0.79
N LEU A 24 -4.67 3.12 -1.62
CA LEU A 24 -4.93 3.60 -2.98
C LEU A 24 -6.35 4.14 -3.05
N GLU A 25 -6.51 5.31 -3.63
CA GLU A 25 -7.81 5.89 -3.92
C GLU A 25 -7.85 6.35 -5.36
N GLN A 26 -8.89 5.91 -6.07
CA GLN A 26 -9.11 6.31 -7.48
C GLN A 26 -7.87 6.06 -8.35
N GLY A 27 -7.19 4.95 -8.09
CA GLY A 27 -6.01 4.57 -8.86
C GLY A 27 -4.74 5.32 -8.49
N LYS A 28 -4.76 6.09 -7.39
CA LYS A 28 -3.60 6.86 -6.94
C LYS A 28 -3.22 6.48 -5.52
N ILE A 29 -1.94 6.61 -5.22
CA ILE A 29 -1.45 6.37 -3.87
C ILE A 29 -1.88 7.56 -2.99
N ALA A 30 -2.74 7.28 -2.01
CA ALA A 30 -3.23 8.31 -1.10
C ALA A 30 -2.41 8.38 0.18
N ALA A 31 -1.89 7.25 0.66
CA ALA A 31 -1.08 7.21 1.88
C ALA A 31 -0.17 5.98 1.87
N ILE A 32 0.99 6.12 2.50
CA ILE A 32 1.95 5.04 2.70
C ILE A 32 2.44 5.14 4.13
N GLY A 33 2.51 4.01 4.82
CA GLY A 33 3.00 3.97 6.20
C GLY A 33 3.29 2.56 6.65
N GLU A 34 3.92 2.43 7.82
CA GLU A 34 4.23 1.12 8.36
C GLU A 34 2.97 0.34 8.76
N HIS A 35 1.97 1.06 9.23
CA HIS A 35 0.70 0.48 9.59
C HIS A 35 -0.38 1.53 9.41
N LEU A 36 -1.25 1.31 8.45
CA LEU A 36 -2.36 2.23 8.20
C LEU A 36 -3.63 1.65 8.78
N ASP A 37 -4.20 2.36 9.74
CA ASP A 37 -5.47 1.99 10.35
C ASP A 37 -6.57 2.83 9.70
N MET A 38 -6.86 2.52 8.44
CA MET A 38 -7.81 3.27 7.65
C MET A 38 -8.85 2.33 7.05
N ASN A 39 -10.07 2.84 6.95
CA ASN A 39 -11.14 2.10 6.29
C ASN A 39 -10.96 2.14 4.79
N ALA A 40 -11.09 0.98 4.17
CA ALA A 40 -11.01 0.86 2.71
C ALA A 40 -12.11 -0.09 2.23
N ASP A 41 -12.53 0.10 1.00
CA ASP A 41 -13.54 -0.77 0.39
C ASP A 41 -12.98 -2.17 0.14
N HIS A 42 -11.68 -2.23 -0.13
CA HIS A 42 -10.98 -3.47 -0.37
C HIS A 42 -9.70 -3.51 0.44
N VAL A 43 -9.37 -4.67 0.96
CA VAL A 43 -8.11 -4.90 1.68
C VAL A 43 -7.39 -6.06 0.99
N VAL A 44 -6.15 -5.82 0.59
CA VAL A 44 -5.33 -6.83 -0.07
C VAL A 44 -4.12 -7.12 0.81
N ASP A 45 -3.91 -8.37 1.13
CA ASP A 45 -2.73 -8.82 1.85
C ASP A 45 -1.64 -9.10 0.82
N ALA A 46 -0.59 -8.29 0.85
CA ALA A 46 0.53 -8.39 -0.09
C ALA A 46 1.80 -8.91 0.58
N GLU A 47 1.66 -9.68 1.65
CA GLU A 47 2.80 -10.32 2.30
C GLU A 47 3.60 -11.14 1.27
N ASP A 48 4.92 -10.98 1.29
CA ASP A 48 5.84 -11.60 0.35
C ASP A 48 5.71 -11.12 -1.10
N LYS A 49 5.02 -10.01 -1.32
CA LYS A 49 4.90 -9.42 -2.65
C LYS A 49 5.47 -8.01 -2.65
N TYR A 50 5.89 -7.57 -3.83
CA TYR A 50 6.44 -6.24 -3.99
C TYR A 50 5.39 -5.27 -4.47
N VAL A 51 5.42 -4.07 -3.92
CA VAL A 51 4.61 -2.95 -4.37
C VAL A 51 5.55 -1.94 -5.02
N LEU A 52 5.39 -1.72 -6.30
CA LEU A 52 6.24 -0.78 -7.04
C LEU A 52 5.43 0.47 -7.33
N PRO A 53 5.96 1.64 -6.98
CA PRO A 53 5.31 2.90 -7.35
C PRO A 53 5.37 3.06 -8.87
N HIS A 54 4.31 3.58 -9.39
CA HIS A 54 4.20 3.70 -10.84
C HIS A 54 4.08 5.16 -11.24
#